data_6f784ff479ef18e37b5024196a3985ec
#
_entry.id   6f784ff479ef18e37b5024196a3985ec
#
_cell.length_a   1.000
_cell.length_b   1.000
_cell.length_c   1.000
_cell.angle_alpha   90.00
_cell.angle_beta   90.00
_cell.angle_gamma   90.00
#
_symmetry.space_group_name_H-M   'P 1'
#
loop_
_entity.id
_entity.type
_entity.pdbx_description
1 polymer ?
#
loop_
_entity_poly.entity_id
_entity_poly.type
_entity_poly.pdbx_seq_one_letter_code
_entity_poly.pdbx_strand_id
1 'polypeptide(L)'
;VKKILILSANPKDTSKQYLIQLHGLSWNDSQVEQLINLVDGHPYLLRVVLYEIARGRITLNRLLETAPTEEGCYSEHLRRHLLNLQEDEELLAAFKRVLAVAQPVDVGNTAAFKLRSMGLVKLRGNSVIPLCDLYRQYFGDRLEVR
;
A
#
# COMPACT_ATOMS: atom_id res chain seq x y z
N VAL A 1 9.33 15.25 14.18
CA VAL A 1 7.88 15.43 14.10
C VAL A 1 7.49 16.62 13.23
N LYS A 2 8.20 17.71 13.41
CA LYS A 2 7.96 18.92 12.60
C LYS A 2 8.09 18.68 11.10
N LYS A 3 8.88 17.68 10.74
CA LYS A 3 9.25 17.45 9.34
C LYS A 3 8.20 16.70 8.55
N ILE A 4 7.15 16.27 9.20
CA ILE A 4 6.06 15.56 8.51
C ILE A 4 5.46 16.40 7.38
N LEU A 5 5.48 17.70 7.53
CA LEU A 5 4.92 18.62 6.53
C LEU A 5 5.68 18.62 5.21
N ILE A 6 6.92 18.18 5.21
CA ILE A 6 7.76 18.20 4.02
C ILE A 6 7.33 17.16 2.99
N LEU A 7 6.61 16.14 3.42
CA LEU A 7 6.20 15.04 2.55
C LEU A 7 5.33 15.46 1.38
N SER A 8 4.77 16.65 1.41
CA SER A 8 3.87 17.11 0.35
C SER A 8 4.56 17.44 -0.96
N ALA A 9 5.86 17.70 -0.94
CA ALA A 9 6.57 18.21 -2.12
C ALA A 9 6.85 17.13 -3.18
N ASN A 10 7.42 16.01 -2.79
CA ASN A 10 7.75 14.92 -3.69
C ASN A 10 7.63 13.62 -2.92
N PRO A 11 6.50 12.94 -3.01
CA PRO A 11 6.21 11.81 -2.14
C PRO A 11 7.26 10.70 -2.18
N LYS A 12 7.77 10.37 -3.34
CA LYS A 12 8.66 9.23 -3.46
C LYS A 12 10.07 9.49 -2.90
N ASP A 13 10.71 10.54 -3.36
CA ASP A 13 12.07 10.87 -2.94
C ASP A 13 12.10 11.41 -1.52
N THR A 14 11.16 12.30 -1.22
CA THR A 14 11.07 12.93 0.09
C THR A 14 10.79 11.91 1.19
N SER A 15 9.98 10.89 0.88
CA SER A 15 9.62 9.87 1.86
C SER A 15 10.83 9.11 2.37
N LYS A 16 11.71 8.69 1.48
CA LYS A 16 12.89 7.94 1.87
C LYS A 16 13.80 8.77 2.76
N GLN A 17 14.09 10.00 2.34
CA GLN A 17 14.93 10.90 3.12
C GLN A 17 14.30 11.23 4.47
N TYR A 18 13.00 11.37 4.47
CA TYR A 18 12.28 11.72 5.66
C TYR A 18 12.33 10.65 6.72
N LEU A 19 12.14 9.40 6.29
CA LEU A 19 12.25 8.28 7.21
C LEU A 19 13.66 8.18 7.81
N ILE A 20 14.66 8.40 6.99
CA ILE A 20 16.04 8.40 7.47
C ILE A 20 16.27 9.52 8.48
N GLN A 21 15.80 10.72 8.20
CA GLN A 21 15.95 11.86 9.09
C GLN A 21 15.17 11.69 10.39
N LEU A 22 13.95 11.19 10.29
CA LEU A 22 13.06 11.03 11.43
C LEU A 22 13.60 10.03 12.44
N HIS A 23 14.21 8.96 11.93
CA HIS A 23 14.71 7.87 12.75
C HIS A 23 16.18 7.62 12.51
N GLY A 24 16.93 8.63 12.13
CA GLY A 24 18.32 8.55 11.71
C GLY A 24 19.25 7.77 12.60
N LEU A 25 18.73 6.99 13.48
CA LEU A 25 19.51 6.27 14.47
C LEU A 25 19.57 4.78 14.24
N SER A 26 18.46 4.18 13.87
CA SER A 26 18.38 2.73 13.93
C SER A 26 17.95 2.06 12.63
N TRP A 27 17.54 2.83 11.63
CA TRP A 27 17.07 2.24 10.38
C TRP A 27 18.19 2.22 9.35
N ASN A 28 18.44 1.03 8.80
CA ASN A 28 19.35 0.91 7.67
C ASN A 28 18.56 1.08 6.37
N ASP A 29 19.28 1.18 5.26
CA ASP A 29 18.67 1.38 3.95
C ASP A 29 17.73 0.24 3.57
N SER A 30 18.06 -0.97 3.97
CA SER A 30 17.24 -2.14 3.69
C SER A 30 15.86 -2.02 4.34
N GLN A 31 15.80 -1.57 5.58
CA GLN A 31 14.55 -1.39 6.31
C GLN A 31 13.70 -0.30 5.69
N VAL A 32 14.31 0.81 5.31
CA VAL A 32 13.61 1.91 4.63
C VAL A 32 13.03 1.43 3.31
N GLU A 33 13.83 0.69 2.54
CA GLU A 33 13.38 0.13 1.27
C GLU A 33 12.18 -0.82 1.44
N GLN A 34 12.21 -1.64 2.47
CA GLN A 34 11.10 -2.55 2.74
C GLN A 34 9.80 -1.78 2.98
N LEU A 35 9.87 -0.71 3.75
CA LEU A 35 8.69 0.11 4.02
C LEU A 35 8.21 0.81 2.76
N ILE A 36 9.12 1.42 2.00
CA ILE A 36 8.77 2.12 0.77
C ILE A 36 8.12 1.16 -0.22
N ASN A 37 8.67 -0.04 -0.37
CA ASN A 37 8.11 -1.04 -1.28
C ASN A 37 6.73 -1.50 -0.83
N LEU A 38 6.51 -1.59 0.48
CA LEU A 38 5.22 -2.04 1.01
C LEU A 38 4.09 -1.06 0.67
N VAL A 39 4.36 0.24 0.77
CA VAL A 39 3.33 1.28 0.63
C VAL A 39 3.57 2.21 -0.56
N ASP A 40 4.47 1.84 -1.45
CA ASP A 40 4.86 2.68 -2.58
C ASP A 40 3.66 3.16 -3.38
N GLY A 41 3.69 4.45 -3.71
CA GLY A 41 2.63 5.05 -4.51
C GLY A 41 1.38 5.44 -3.74
N HIS A 42 1.36 5.29 -2.42
CA HIS A 42 0.17 5.63 -1.64
C HIS A 42 0.51 6.60 -0.50
N PRO A 43 0.37 7.91 -0.71
CA PRO A 43 0.75 8.92 0.29
C PRO A 43 0.02 8.75 1.63
N TYR A 44 -1.24 8.34 1.60
CA TYR A 44 -2.00 8.15 2.83
C TYR A 44 -1.38 7.07 3.71
N LEU A 45 -1.04 5.92 3.11
CA LEU A 45 -0.46 4.81 3.86
C LEU A 45 0.89 5.20 4.46
N LEU A 46 1.66 5.95 3.71
CA LEU A 46 2.96 6.42 4.22
C LEU A 46 2.77 7.38 5.38
N ARG A 47 1.81 8.29 5.29
CA ARG A 47 1.55 9.23 6.39
C ARG A 47 1.09 8.52 7.65
N VAL A 48 0.27 7.49 7.52
CA VAL A 48 -0.19 6.72 8.67
C VAL A 48 0.98 6.09 9.41
N VAL A 49 1.88 5.44 8.68
CA VAL A 49 3.02 4.77 9.32
C VAL A 49 3.98 5.78 9.96
N LEU A 50 4.24 6.89 9.29
CA LEU A 50 5.11 7.91 9.87
C LEU A 50 4.53 8.47 11.16
N TYR A 51 3.23 8.68 11.17
CA TYR A 51 2.54 9.17 12.35
C TYR A 51 2.65 8.18 13.51
N GLU A 52 2.39 6.91 13.26
CA GLU A 52 2.44 5.88 14.30
C GLU A 52 3.86 5.68 14.84
N ILE A 53 4.86 5.68 13.97
CA ILE A 53 6.24 5.52 14.40
C ILE A 53 6.72 6.76 15.16
N ALA A 54 6.38 7.94 14.69
CA ALA A 54 6.79 9.19 15.34
C ALA A 54 6.20 9.29 16.74
N ARG A 55 5.04 8.71 16.98
CA ARG A 55 4.42 8.71 18.30
C ARG A 55 4.90 7.55 19.17
N GLY A 56 5.81 6.73 18.69
CA GLY A 56 6.33 5.61 19.45
C GLY A 56 5.36 4.46 19.65
N ARG A 57 4.29 4.39 18.87
CA ARG A 57 3.27 3.36 19.03
C ARG A 57 3.63 2.03 18.42
N ILE A 58 4.53 2.06 17.42
CA ILE A 58 4.90 0.85 16.72
C ILE A 58 6.34 0.94 16.26
N THR A 59 7.03 -0.19 16.23
CA THR A 59 8.35 -0.27 15.63
C THR A 59 8.23 -0.65 14.17
N LEU A 60 9.28 -0.40 13.39
CA LEU A 60 9.28 -0.76 11.98
C LEU A 60 9.10 -2.27 11.79
N ASN A 61 9.81 -3.08 12.55
CA ASN A 61 9.71 -4.53 12.42
C ASN A 61 8.29 -5.02 12.68
N ARG A 62 7.65 -4.48 13.73
CA ARG A 62 6.28 -4.86 14.04
C ARG A 62 5.31 -4.40 12.97
N LEU A 63 5.54 -3.21 12.42
CA LEU A 63 4.72 -2.71 11.33
C LEU A 63 4.80 -3.63 10.11
N LEU A 64 6.00 -4.00 9.70
CA LEU A 64 6.18 -4.86 8.52
C LEU A 64 5.53 -6.21 8.70
N GLU A 65 5.53 -6.71 9.93
CA GLU A 65 4.91 -7.98 10.27
C GLU A 65 3.39 -7.93 10.24
N THR A 66 2.80 -6.87 10.78
CA THR A 66 1.36 -6.80 11.00
C THR A 66 0.59 -6.04 9.93
N ALA A 67 1.26 -5.23 9.11
CA ALA A 67 0.57 -4.37 8.14
C ALA A 67 -0.45 -5.11 7.26
N PRO A 68 -0.14 -6.30 6.71
CA PRO A 68 -1.10 -7.00 5.87
C PRO A 68 -2.10 -7.85 6.65
N THR A 69 -2.24 -7.62 7.95
CA THR A 69 -3.15 -8.39 8.81
C THR A 69 -4.20 -7.49 9.43
N GLU A 70 -5.19 -8.11 10.06
CA GLU A 70 -6.24 -7.34 10.75
C GLU A 70 -5.74 -6.65 12.01
N GLU A 71 -4.56 -7.00 12.49
CA GLU A 71 -3.94 -6.33 13.64
C GLU A 71 -3.14 -5.10 13.24
N GLY A 72 -2.92 -4.90 11.94
CA GLY A 72 -2.08 -3.81 11.46
C GLY A 72 -2.76 -2.45 11.56
N CYS A 73 -1.95 -1.40 11.46
CA CYS A 73 -2.44 -0.03 11.54
C CYS A 73 -3.29 0.38 10.33
N TYR A 74 -3.30 -0.42 9.29
CA TYR A 74 -4.09 -0.15 8.07
C TYR A 74 -5.39 -0.94 8.01
N SER A 75 -5.73 -1.70 9.04
CA SER A 75 -6.82 -2.67 8.96
C SER A 75 -8.16 -2.05 8.55
N GLU A 76 -8.51 -0.89 9.07
CA GLU A 76 -9.77 -0.23 8.70
C GLU A 76 -9.79 0.19 7.25
N HIS A 77 -8.70 0.77 6.78
CA HIS A 77 -8.56 1.20 5.39
C HIS A 77 -8.69 0.00 4.44
N LEU A 78 -7.99 -1.07 4.75
CA LEU A 78 -8.00 -2.27 3.91
C LEU A 78 -9.37 -2.95 3.93
N ARG A 79 -9.99 -3.04 5.09
CA ARG A 79 -11.33 -3.64 5.22
C ARG A 79 -12.38 -2.87 4.44
N ARG A 80 -12.28 -1.54 4.45
CA ARG A 80 -13.22 -0.70 3.69
C ARG A 80 -13.14 -1.01 2.21
N HIS A 81 -11.94 -1.11 1.67
CA HIS A 81 -11.74 -1.49 0.27
C HIS A 81 -12.29 -2.89 -0.01
N LEU A 82 -12.04 -3.82 0.89
CA LEU A 82 -12.54 -5.18 0.72
C LEU A 82 -14.06 -5.21 0.63
N LEU A 83 -14.74 -4.51 1.53
CA LEU A 83 -16.19 -4.45 1.51
C LEU A 83 -16.73 -3.81 0.24
N ASN A 84 -16.08 -2.75 -0.23
CA ASN A 84 -16.48 -2.10 -1.48
C ASN A 84 -16.31 -3.02 -2.68
N LEU A 85 -15.23 -3.79 -2.72
CA LEU A 85 -15.00 -4.77 -3.79
C LEU A 85 -16.07 -5.86 -3.77
N GLN A 86 -16.46 -6.31 -2.59
CA GLN A 86 -17.43 -7.39 -2.46
C GLN A 86 -18.85 -7.00 -2.91
N GLU A 87 -19.12 -5.73 -3.03
CA GLU A 87 -20.39 -5.23 -3.53
C GLU A 87 -20.50 -5.29 -5.05
N ASP A 88 -19.39 -5.49 -5.76
CA ASP A 88 -19.36 -5.49 -7.23
C ASP A 88 -18.63 -6.76 -7.69
N GLU A 89 -19.41 -7.77 -8.05
CA GLU A 89 -18.85 -9.08 -8.42
C GLU A 89 -17.89 -9.03 -9.61
N GLU A 90 -18.21 -8.21 -10.62
CA GLU A 90 -17.33 -8.10 -11.77
C GLU A 90 -16.02 -7.43 -11.44
N LEU A 91 -16.09 -6.41 -10.59
CA LEU A 91 -14.91 -5.69 -10.16
C LEU A 91 -14.03 -6.57 -9.28
N LEU A 92 -14.66 -7.34 -8.39
CA LEU A 92 -13.97 -8.28 -7.54
C LEU A 92 -13.23 -9.34 -8.37
N ALA A 93 -13.92 -9.89 -9.38
CA ALA A 93 -13.31 -10.88 -10.27
C ALA A 93 -12.11 -10.30 -11.01
N ALA A 94 -12.25 -9.07 -11.49
CA ALA A 94 -11.15 -8.38 -12.18
C ALA A 94 -9.94 -8.19 -11.25
N PHE A 95 -10.18 -7.77 -10.02
CA PHE A 95 -9.09 -7.56 -9.06
C PHE A 95 -8.41 -8.87 -8.68
N LYS A 96 -9.18 -9.95 -8.56
CA LYS A 96 -8.58 -11.28 -8.32
C LYS A 96 -7.62 -11.68 -9.46
N ARG A 97 -7.97 -11.35 -10.70
CA ARG A 97 -7.08 -11.61 -11.82
C ARG A 97 -5.78 -10.81 -11.71
N VAL A 98 -5.88 -9.56 -11.27
CA VAL A 98 -4.70 -8.71 -11.06
C VAL A 98 -3.77 -9.32 -10.00
N LEU A 99 -4.36 -9.83 -8.93
CA LEU A 99 -3.60 -10.41 -7.82
C LEU A 99 -2.99 -11.77 -8.17
N ALA A 100 -3.59 -12.49 -9.10
CA ALA A 100 -3.19 -13.86 -9.42
C ALA A 100 -1.87 -13.96 -10.17
N VAL A 101 -1.41 -12.88 -10.78
CA VAL A 101 -0.20 -12.88 -11.60
C VAL A 101 0.77 -11.82 -11.13
N ALA A 102 2.05 -12.05 -11.39
CA ALA A 102 3.11 -11.12 -10.98
C ALA A 102 3.28 -9.96 -11.95
N GLN A 103 2.85 -10.15 -13.21
CA GLN A 103 3.01 -9.12 -14.23
C GLN A 103 1.69 -8.38 -14.48
N PRO A 104 1.75 -7.24 -15.20
CA PRO A 104 0.54 -6.49 -15.52
C PRO A 104 -0.45 -7.33 -16.31
N VAL A 105 -1.74 -7.09 -16.05
CA VAL A 105 -2.82 -7.82 -16.72
C VAL A 105 -3.88 -6.85 -17.20
N ASP A 106 -4.45 -7.14 -18.37
CA ASP A 106 -5.53 -6.35 -18.95
C ASP A 106 -6.87 -6.91 -18.47
N VAL A 107 -7.58 -6.12 -17.69
CA VAL A 107 -8.90 -6.51 -17.15
C VAL A 107 -10.05 -5.77 -17.83
N GLY A 108 -9.75 -5.06 -18.93
CA GLY A 108 -10.73 -4.24 -19.64
C GLY A 108 -10.77 -2.82 -19.07
N ASN A 109 -11.21 -1.87 -19.90
CA ASN A 109 -11.15 -0.46 -19.56
C ASN A 109 -12.01 -0.11 -18.34
N THR A 110 -13.24 -0.63 -18.29
CA THR A 110 -14.15 -0.28 -17.20
C THR A 110 -13.62 -0.71 -15.85
N ALA A 111 -13.20 -1.96 -15.75
CA ALA A 111 -12.66 -2.49 -14.49
C ALA A 111 -11.35 -1.77 -14.13
N ALA A 112 -10.49 -1.55 -15.11
CA ALA A 112 -9.22 -0.85 -14.87
C ALA A 112 -9.45 0.56 -14.32
N PHE A 113 -10.39 1.31 -14.91
CA PHE A 113 -10.69 2.66 -14.46
C PHE A 113 -11.29 2.68 -13.07
N LYS A 114 -12.20 1.76 -12.78
CA LYS A 114 -12.82 1.68 -11.45
C LYS A 114 -11.79 1.31 -10.38
N LEU A 115 -10.97 0.32 -10.64
CA LEU A 115 -9.94 -0.10 -9.69
C LEU A 115 -8.92 1.02 -9.45
N ARG A 116 -8.56 1.72 -10.51
CA ARG A 116 -7.65 2.86 -10.39
C ARG A 116 -8.29 3.99 -9.60
N SER A 117 -9.56 4.28 -9.84
CA SER A 117 -10.28 5.32 -9.10
C SER A 117 -10.39 5.01 -7.62
N MET A 118 -10.47 3.74 -7.26
CA MET A 118 -10.46 3.30 -5.87
C MET A 118 -9.06 3.35 -5.26
N GLY A 119 -8.03 3.56 -6.07
CA GLY A 119 -6.66 3.58 -5.59
C GLY A 119 -6.06 2.20 -5.34
N LEU A 120 -6.61 1.17 -5.96
CA LEU A 120 -6.17 -0.21 -5.74
C LEU A 120 -5.12 -0.70 -6.73
N VAL A 121 -5.06 -0.08 -7.90
CA VAL A 121 -4.14 -0.46 -8.96
C VAL A 121 -3.49 0.76 -9.58
N LYS A 122 -2.40 0.53 -10.28
CA LYS A 122 -1.80 1.54 -11.14
C LYS A 122 -1.64 0.98 -12.55
N LEU A 123 -1.64 1.89 -13.52
CA LEU A 123 -1.61 1.51 -14.92
C LEU A 123 -0.19 1.18 -15.40
N ARG A 124 -0.12 0.21 -16.29
CA ARG A 124 1.06 -0.10 -17.09
C ARG A 124 0.58 -0.27 -18.52
N GLY A 125 0.55 0.84 -19.29
CA GLY A 125 -0.10 0.85 -20.58
C GLY A 125 -1.60 0.65 -20.40
N ASN A 126 -2.14 -0.37 -21.07
CA ASN A 126 -3.56 -0.75 -20.91
C ASN A 126 -3.78 -1.80 -19.84
N SER A 127 -2.69 -2.25 -19.21
CA SER A 127 -2.77 -3.27 -18.16
C SER A 127 -2.61 -2.62 -16.80
N VAL A 128 -2.88 -3.39 -15.74
CA VAL A 128 -2.80 -2.89 -14.37
C VAL A 128 -2.04 -3.84 -13.48
N ILE A 129 -1.46 -3.28 -12.41
CA ILE A 129 -0.82 -4.02 -11.33
C ILE A 129 -1.35 -3.46 -10.01
N PRO A 130 -1.25 -4.22 -8.91
CA PRO A 130 -1.63 -3.66 -7.61
C PRO A 130 -0.84 -2.38 -7.32
N LEU A 131 -1.47 -1.44 -6.65
CA LEU A 131 -0.85 -0.15 -6.36
C LEU A 131 0.41 -0.31 -5.51
N CYS A 132 0.37 -1.21 -4.54
CA CYS A 132 1.51 -1.43 -3.65
C CYS A 132 1.51 -2.87 -3.16
N ASP A 133 2.63 -3.27 -2.57
CA ASP A 133 2.81 -4.63 -2.09
C ASP A 133 1.88 -4.97 -0.94
N LEU A 134 1.57 -3.99 -0.09
CA LEU A 134 0.60 -4.17 0.99
C LEU A 134 -0.74 -4.67 0.46
N TYR A 135 -1.21 -4.08 -0.63
CA TYR A 135 -2.49 -4.49 -1.23
C TYR A 135 -2.40 -5.89 -1.81
N ARG A 136 -1.28 -6.22 -2.44
CA ARG A 136 -1.09 -7.57 -2.97
C ARG A 136 -1.15 -8.61 -1.87
N GLN A 137 -0.49 -8.36 -0.75
CA GLN A 137 -0.45 -9.30 0.36
C GLN A 137 -1.82 -9.42 1.05
N TYR A 138 -2.41 -8.31 1.43
CA TYR A 138 -3.67 -8.33 2.17
C TYR A 138 -4.80 -8.94 1.35
N PHE A 139 -5.01 -8.42 0.15
CA PHE A 139 -6.12 -8.89 -0.68
C PHE A 139 -5.87 -10.28 -1.23
N GLY A 140 -4.62 -10.63 -1.48
CA GLY A 140 -4.28 -11.99 -1.88
C GLY A 140 -4.71 -13.00 -0.85
N ASP A 141 -4.43 -12.71 0.42
CA ASP A 141 -4.82 -13.59 1.51
C ASP A 141 -6.34 -13.60 1.72
N ARG A 142 -6.96 -12.42 1.76
CA ARG A 142 -8.39 -12.30 2.05
C ARG A 142 -9.27 -12.86 0.95
N LEU A 143 -8.85 -12.73 -0.28
CA LEU A 143 -9.62 -13.22 -1.43
C LEU A 143 -9.15 -14.61 -1.88
N GLU A 144 -8.25 -15.21 -1.13
CA GLU A 144 -7.72 -16.54 -1.37
C GLU A 144 -7.13 -16.72 -2.76
N VAL A 145 -6.41 -15.71 -3.22
CA VAL A 145 -5.73 -15.74 -4.51
C VAL A 145 -4.28 -16.10 -4.29
N ARG A 146 -3.81 -17.13 -4.97
CA ARG A 146 -2.45 -17.62 -4.82
C ARG A 146 -1.73 -17.64 -6.14
#